data_5db240d6961647ef1e71c55262b7f6c1
#
_entry.id   5db240d6961647ef1e71c55262b7f6c1
#
_cell.length_a   1.000
_cell.length_b   1.000
_cell.length_c   1.000
_cell.angle_alpha   90.00
_cell.angle_beta   90.00
_cell.angle_gamma   90.00
#
_symmetry.space_group_name_H-M   'P 1'
#
loop_
_entity.id
_entity.type
_entity.pdbx_description
1 polymer ?
#
loop_
_entity_poly.entity_id
_entity_poly.type
_entity_poly.pdbx_seq_one_letter_code
_entity_poly.pdbx_strand_id
1 'polypeptide(L)'
;ALDYVGGAAMNISLNGVPSGYVPVTMNGFPLASTTASSPTGHDVELINVATNNLSRIEVLHSPTPESPGNALAGSVNMVPRGAFERVKPVLNTNLYILMRDDVRDFNKTPGPTLGSTYKVHPGFDFSYVAPVNKRFGYTLSGGTSQQYQPTYFVQANWRAVSAPTTVAATATTGFPATTFDKPYL
;
A
#
# COMPACT_ATOMS: atom_id res chain seq x y z
N ALA A 1 10.82 5.89 9.40
CA ALA A 1 11.10 5.24 8.11
C ALA A 1 9.79 4.83 7.42
N LEU A 2 9.85 4.57 6.14
CA LEU A 2 8.76 3.95 5.38
C LEU A 2 9.11 2.49 5.14
N ASP A 3 8.17 1.61 5.40
CA ASP A 3 8.31 0.19 5.12
C ASP A 3 7.76 -0.10 3.74
N TYR A 4 8.57 -0.74 2.90
CA TYR A 4 8.25 -1.01 1.51
C TYR A 4 7.94 -2.49 1.31
N VAL A 5 6.84 -2.78 0.65
CA VAL A 5 6.48 -4.13 0.20
C VAL A 5 6.28 -4.10 -1.30
N GLY A 6 7.02 -4.92 -2.03
CA GLY A 6 6.96 -4.96 -3.49
C GLY A 6 7.34 -3.65 -4.20
N GLY A 7 8.04 -2.74 -3.51
CA GLY A 7 8.43 -1.43 -4.03
C GLY A 7 7.42 -0.29 -3.77
N ALA A 8 6.28 -0.58 -3.14
CA ALA A 8 5.35 0.44 -2.66
C ALA A 8 5.56 0.72 -1.17
N ALA A 9 5.48 1.99 -0.77
CA ALA A 9 5.45 2.36 0.64
C ALA A 9 4.13 1.92 1.25
N MET A 10 4.17 0.95 2.14
CA MET A 10 2.98 0.37 2.76
C MET A 10 2.71 0.98 4.12
N ASN A 11 3.69 1.02 4.99
CA ASN A 11 3.51 1.40 6.38
C ASN A 11 4.54 2.44 6.82
N ILE A 12 4.28 3.09 7.95
CA ILE A 12 5.21 4.04 8.59
C ILE A 12 5.74 3.41 9.88
N SER A 13 7.06 3.35 10.00
CA SER A 13 7.74 3.01 11.24
C SER A 13 8.44 4.26 11.82
N LEU A 14 8.36 4.45 13.11
CA LEU A 14 9.01 5.55 13.84
C LEU A 14 9.97 5.01 14.88
N ASN A 15 11.15 5.62 14.97
CA ASN A 15 12.16 5.29 15.99
C ASN A 15 12.52 3.80 16.08
N GLY A 16 12.41 3.06 14.97
CA GLY A 16 12.67 1.62 14.93
C GLY A 16 11.54 0.75 15.48
N VAL A 17 10.41 1.33 15.84
CA VAL A 17 9.23 0.59 16.33
C VAL A 17 8.33 0.25 15.14
N PRO A 18 7.79 -0.98 15.08
CA PRO A 18 6.90 -1.42 14.01
C PRO A 18 5.66 -0.54 13.85
N SER A 19 5.13 -0.51 12.63
CA SER A 19 3.98 0.32 12.22
C SER A 19 2.73 0.15 13.07
N GLY A 20 2.47 -1.04 13.57
CA GLY A 20 1.31 -1.31 14.43
C GLY A 20 1.30 -0.55 15.78
N TYR A 21 2.44 0.02 16.16
CA TYR A 21 2.57 0.87 17.36
C TYR A 21 2.73 2.36 17.01
N VAL A 22 2.46 2.72 15.77
CA VAL A 22 2.49 4.09 15.27
C VAL A 22 1.12 4.43 14.73
N PRO A 23 0.22 4.97 15.56
CA PRO A 23 -1.10 5.35 15.10
C PRO A 23 -1.02 6.44 14.03
N VAL A 24 -1.76 6.20 12.95
CA VAL A 24 -1.93 7.14 11.86
C VAL A 24 -3.34 7.72 11.95
N THR A 25 -3.42 9.03 12.01
CA THR A 25 -4.69 9.75 12.12
C THR A 25 -4.88 10.69 10.93
N MET A 26 -6.11 11.00 10.62
CA MET A 26 -6.48 12.04 9.67
C MET A 26 -7.27 13.12 10.41
N ASN A 27 -6.74 14.31 10.47
CA ASN A 27 -7.29 15.44 11.24
C ASN A 27 -7.62 15.07 12.70
N GLY A 28 -6.76 14.26 13.33
CA GLY A 28 -6.93 13.75 14.70
C GLY A 28 -7.81 12.50 14.85
N PHE A 29 -8.51 12.07 13.80
CA PHE A 29 -9.32 10.85 13.85
C PHE A 29 -8.50 9.65 13.38
N PRO A 30 -8.51 8.53 14.13
CA PRO A 30 -7.74 7.36 13.76
C PRO A 30 -8.23 6.76 12.44
N LEU A 31 -7.29 6.41 11.56
CA LEU A 31 -7.60 5.65 10.36
C LEU A 31 -7.81 4.18 10.71
N ALA A 32 -8.78 3.56 10.07
CA ALA A 32 -9.03 2.14 10.23
C ALA A 32 -7.88 1.32 9.62
N SER A 33 -7.50 0.26 10.32
CA SER A 33 -6.59 -0.74 9.75
C SER A 33 -7.27 -1.51 8.63
N THR A 34 -6.59 -1.66 7.51
CA THR A 34 -7.06 -2.45 6.36
C THR A 34 -6.50 -3.87 6.38
N THR A 35 -5.54 -4.14 7.26
CA THR A 35 -4.83 -5.42 7.34
C THR A 35 -5.40 -6.30 8.45
N ALA A 36 -6.32 -7.18 8.09
CA ALA A 36 -6.96 -8.10 9.05
C ALA A 36 -5.97 -9.13 9.67
N SER A 37 -4.79 -9.30 9.08
CA SER A 37 -3.77 -10.27 9.49
C SER A 37 -2.63 -9.67 10.31
N SER A 38 -2.68 -8.38 10.64
CA SER A 38 -1.66 -7.79 11.50
C SER A 38 -1.80 -8.30 12.93
N PRO A 39 -0.71 -8.75 13.56
CA PRO A 39 -0.74 -9.19 14.96
C PRO A 39 -1.17 -8.10 15.93
N THR A 40 -0.97 -6.83 15.56
CA THR A 40 -1.35 -5.66 16.36
C THR A 40 -2.71 -5.10 15.99
N GLY A 41 -3.24 -5.43 14.79
CA GLY A 41 -4.53 -4.94 14.30
C GLY A 41 -4.62 -3.43 14.04
N HIS A 42 -3.49 -2.71 14.09
CA HIS A 42 -3.44 -1.24 14.00
C HIS A 42 -2.62 -0.71 12.83
N ASP A 43 -2.15 -1.59 11.93
CA ASP A 43 -1.40 -1.16 10.77
C ASP A 43 -2.30 -0.44 9.76
N VAL A 44 -1.91 0.75 9.37
CA VAL A 44 -2.59 1.54 8.34
C VAL A 44 -1.75 1.51 7.07
N GLU A 45 -2.32 0.96 6.01
CA GLU A 45 -1.68 0.93 4.70
C GLU A 45 -1.80 2.28 4.00
N LEU A 46 -0.65 2.91 3.75
CA LEU A 46 -0.58 4.23 3.11
C LEU A 46 -1.09 4.23 1.66
N ILE A 47 -1.05 3.08 1.00
CA ILE A 47 -1.52 2.96 -0.39
C ILE A 47 -3.02 3.30 -0.54
N ASN A 48 -3.77 3.14 0.55
CA ASN A 48 -5.21 3.44 0.58
C ASN A 48 -5.50 4.89 0.96
N VAL A 49 -4.47 5.70 1.24
CA VAL A 49 -4.62 7.08 1.67
C VAL A 49 -4.38 8.03 0.50
N ALA A 50 -5.39 8.82 0.15
CA ALA A 50 -5.28 9.86 -0.86
C ALA A 50 -4.41 11.02 -0.34
N THR A 51 -3.18 11.12 -0.83
CA THR A 51 -2.21 12.13 -0.40
C THR A 51 -2.35 13.47 -1.14
N ASN A 52 -3.07 13.51 -2.24
CA ASN A 52 -3.23 14.69 -3.09
C ASN A 52 -4.03 15.83 -2.45
N ASN A 53 -4.78 15.54 -1.38
CA ASN A 53 -5.54 16.54 -0.62
C ASN A 53 -4.94 16.86 0.75
N LEU A 54 -3.71 16.49 1.01
CA LEU A 54 -3.04 16.83 2.25
C LEU A 54 -2.42 18.22 2.19
N SER A 55 -2.61 18.96 3.27
CA SER A 55 -1.94 20.25 3.52
C SER A 55 -0.56 20.02 4.14
N ARG A 56 -0.51 19.14 5.14
CA ARG A 56 0.72 18.79 5.86
C ARG A 56 0.60 17.42 6.53
N ILE A 57 1.76 16.89 6.89
CA ILE A 57 1.88 15.69 7.72
C ILE A 57 2.60 16.11 8.99
N GLU A 58 1.99 15.86 10.12
CA GLU A 58 2.54 16.13 11.44
C GLU A 58 3.06 14.82 12.04
N VAL A 59 4.31 14.81 12.45
CA VAL A 59 4.93 13.64 13.07
C VAL A 59 5.29 13.99 14.50
N LEU A 60 4.66 13.31 15.44
CA LEU A 60 4.96 13.44 16.86
C LEU A 60 5.88 12.28 17.26
N HIS A 61 7.12 12.60 17.60
CA HIS A 61 8.14 11.59 17.94
C HIS A 61 8.07 11.07 19.38
N SER A 62 7.38 11.76 20.24
CA SER A 62 7.22 11.33 21.65
C SER A 62 5.75 11.40 22.02
N PRO A 63 5.21 10.34 22.62
CA PRO A 63 3.84 10.34 23.06
C PRO A 63 3.63 11.39 24.17
N THR A 64 2.51 12.08 24.13
CA THR A 64 2.03 12.96 25.20
C THR A 64 0.98 12.23 26.04
N PRO A 65 0.61 12.72 27.22
CA PRO A 65 -0.45 12.11 28.03
C PRO A 65 -1.78 11.96 27.31
N GLU A 66 -2.04 12.75 26.26
CA GLU A 66 -3.25 12.72 25.43
C GLU A 66 -3.13 11.73 24.26
N SER A 67 -1.94 11.18 24.02
CA SER A 67 -1.72 10.25 22.92
C SER A 67 -2.43 8.92 23.18
N PRO A 68 -2.94 8.24 22.13
CA PRO A 68 -3.48 6.91 22.25
C PRO A 68 -2.46 5.94 22.87
N GLY A 69 -2.94 4.97 23.66
CA GLY A 69 -2.07 4.02 24.37
C GLY A 69 -1.18 3.13 23.46
N ASN A 70 -1.51 3.03 22.18
CA ASN A 70 -0.69 2.34 21.18
C ASN A 70 0.38 3.23 20.52
N ALA A 71 0.46 4.52 20.88
CA ALA A 71 1.45 5.45 20.33
C ALA A 71 2.83 5.31 21.03
N LEU A 72 3.40 4.10 21.04
CA LEU A 72 4.64 3.83 21.78
C LEU A 72 5.85 4.58 21.23
N ALA A 73 5.89 4.81 19.91
CA ALA A 73 6.99 5.48 19.24
C ALA A 73 6.66 6.89 18.78
N GLY A 74 5.45 7.34 19.06
CA GLY A 74 4.88 8.57 18.53
C GLY A 74 3.69 8.33 17.63
N SER A 75 3.26 9.35 16.89
CA SER A 75 2.09 9.27 16.00
C SER A 75 2.28 10.11 14.75
N VAL A 76 1.49 9.79 13.72
CA VAL A 76 1.45 10.55 12.47
C VAL A 76 0.05 11.08 12.26
N ASN A 77 -0.08 12.40 12.09
CA ASN A 77 -1.35 13.03 11.77
C ASN A 77 -1.31 13.65 10.37
N MET A 78 -2.20 13.22 9.52
CA MET A 78 -2.38 13.74 8.17
C MET A 78 -3.45 14.82 8.20
N VAL A 79 -3.08 16.04 7.87
CA VAL A 79 -3.99 17.18 7.90
C VAL A 79 -4.45 17.48 6.47
N PRO A 80 -5.74 17.26 6.15
CA PRO A 80 -6.28 17.58 4.84
C PRO A 80 -6.34 19.10 4.62
N ARG A 81 -6.38 19.50 3.37
CA ARG A 81 -6.52 20.92 3.01
C ARG A 81 -7.89 21.44 3.40
N GLY A 82 -7.91 22.54 4.14
CA GLY A 82 -9.12 23.29 4.44
C GLY A 82 -9.54 24.18 3.27
N ALA A 83 -10.85 24.31 3.04
CA ALA A 83 -11.37 25.16 1.97
C ALA A 83 -11.03 26.66 2.17
N PHE A 84 -10.75 27.07 3.42
CA PHE A 84 -10.44 28.44 3.78
C PHE A 84 -8.93 28.76 3.86
N GLU A 85 -8.07 27.81 3.56
CA GLU A 85 -6.62 28.05 3.47
C GLU A 85 -6.24 28.98 2.32
N ARG A 86 -7.14 29.15 1.37
CA ARG A 86 -6.94 30.00 0.18
C ARG A 86 -8.07 31.03 0.07
N VAL A 87 -7.71 32.19 -0.42
CA VAL A 87 -8.67 33.28 -0.65
C VAL A 87 -9.38 33.13 -1.99
N LYS A 88 -8.74 32.47 -2.94
CA LYS A 88 -9.28 32.23 -4.31
C LYS A 88 -9.34 30.75 -4.59
N PRO A 89 -10.28 30.30 -5.45
CA PRO A 89 -10.31 28.94 -5.92
C PRO A 89 -8.97 28.53 -6.57
N VAL A 90 -8.51 27.33 -6.26
CA VAL A 90 -7.26 26.77 -6.80
C VAL A 90 -7.55 25.37 -7.29
N LEU A 91 -7.21 25.08 -8.53
CA LEU A 91 -7.22 23.75 -9.12
C LEU A 91 -5.77 23.31 -9.35
N ASN A 92 -5.40 22.19 -8.76
CA ASN A 92 -4.14 21.50 -9.04
C ASN A 92 -4.46 20.19 -9.73
N THR A 93 -3.77 19.92 -10.82
CA THR A 93 -3.89 18.67 -11.58
C THR A 93 -2.49 18.16 -11.91
N ASN A 94 -2.29 16.86 -11.71
CA ASN A 94 -1.06 16.18 -12.07
C ASN A 94 -1.39 15.03 -13.02
N LEU A 95 -0.63 14.95 -14.09
CA LEU A 95 -0.62 13.83 -15.02
C LEU A 95 0.78 13.23 -14.98
N TYR A 96 0.89 11.94 -14.81
CA TYR A 96 2.16 11.26 -14.71
C TYR A 96 2.09 9.85 -15.29
N ILE A 97 3.25 9.27 -15.52
CA ILE A 97 3.41 7.90 -15.98
C ILE A 97 4.20 7.15 -14.92
N LEU A 98 3.67 6.02 -14.49
CA LEU A 98 4.30 5.13 -13.53
C LEU A 98 4.95 3.96 -14.27
N MET A 99 6.23 3.77 -14.02
CA MET A 99 7.01 2.61 -14.46
C MET A 99 8.02 2.22 -13.38
N ARG A 100 8.44 0.97 -13.39
CA ARG A 100 9.56 0.55 -12.54
C ARG A 100 10.88 0.92 -13.18
N ASP A 101 11.87 1.21 -12.34
CA ASP A 101 13.21 1.56 -12.81
C ASP A 101 13.94 0.38 -13.47
N ASP A 102 13.69 -0.83 -12.98
CA ASP A 102 14.27 -2.08 -13.47
C ASP A 102 13.53 -2.67 -14.68
N VAL A 103 12.33 -2.19 -15.00
CA VAL A 103 11.50 -2.69 -16.11
C VAL A 103 10.93 -1.53 -16.90
N ARG A 104 11.75 -1.01 -17.83
CA ARG A 104 11.41 0.14 -18.68
C ARG A 104 10.95 -0.32 -20.06
N ASP A 105 9.97 -1.20 -20.13
CA ASP A 105 9.40 -1.66 -21.38
C ASP A 105 7.88 -1.45 -21.44
N PHE A 106 7.35 -1.29 -22.64
CA PHE A 106 5.92 -1.10 -22.90
C PHE A 106 5.21 -2.42 -23.22
N ASN A 107 5.84 -3.56 -22.93
CA ASN A 107 5.26 -4.85 -23.20
C ASN A 107 4.10 -5.15 -22.25
N LYS A 108 3.20 -6.00 -22.72
CA LYS A 108 2.13 -6.54 -21.90
C LYS A 108 2.65 -7.63 -20.98
N THR A 109 2.00 -7.75 -19.84
CA THR A 109 2.25 -8.76 -18.82
C THR A 109 0.93 -9.36 -18.37
N PRO A 110 0.91 -10.57 -17.79
CA PRO A 110 -0.28 -11.07 -17.13
C PRO A 110 -0.77 -10.07 -16.08
N GLY A 111 -2.04 -9.76 -16.14
CA GLY A 111 -2.72 -8.87 -15.20
C GLY A 111 -3.64 -9.63 -14.26
N PRO A 112 -4.34 -8.95 -13.38
CA PRO A 112 -5.34 -9.56 -12.51
C PRO A 112 -6.46 -10.20 -13.33
N THR A 113 -7.06 -11.24 -12.77
CA THR A 113 -8.25 -11.91 -13.36
C THR A 113 -7.99 -12.48 -14.78
N LEU A 114 -6.80 -13.04 -15.02
CA LEU A 114 -6.40 -13.63 -16.32
C LEU A 114 -6.35 -12.64 -17.49
N GLY A 115 -6.55 -11.36 -17.23
CA GLY A 115 -6.36 -10.30 -18.22
C GLY A 115 -4.89 -10.01 -18.50
N SER A 116 -4.61 -9.26 -19.55
CA SER A 116 -3.28 -8.70 -19.79
C SER A 116 -3.28 -7.21 -19.53
N THR A 117 -2.22 -6.70 -18.92
CA THR A 117 -2.02 -5.28 -18.67
C THR A 117 -0.65 -4.84 -19.17
N TYR A 118 -0.44 -3.55 -19.32
CA TYR A 118 0.88 -3.00 -19.60
C TYR A 118 1.70 -2.85 -18.32
N LYS A 119 3.01 -2.86 -18.43
CA LYS A 119 3.92 -2.61 -17.31
C LYS A 119 4.04 -1.12 -16.97
N VAL A 120 3.67 -0.27 -17.90
CA VAL A 120 3.64 1.19 -17.76
C VAL A 120 2.20 1.65 -17.70
N HIS A 121 1.86 2.41 -16.68
CA HIS A 121 0.51 2.89 -16.44
C HIS A 121 0.47 4.42 -16.33
N PRO A 122 -0.56 5.07 -16.90
CA PRO A 122 -0.82 6.48 -16.64
C PRO A 122 -1.37 6.65 -15.25
N GLY A 123 -1.01 7.76 -14.61
CA GLY A 123 -1.61 8.22 -13.37
C GLY A 123 -2.15 9.63 -13.55
N PHE A 124 -3.19 9.93 -12.81
CA PHE A 124 -3.84 11.22 -12.79
C PHE A 124 -4.33 11.53 -11.38
N ASP A 125 -4.10 12.73 -10.93
CA ASP A 125 -4.71 13.25 -9.71
C ASP A 125 -5.09 14.72 -9.85
N PHE A 126 -6.12 15.12 -9.13
CA PHE A 126 -6.55 16.50 -9.05
C PHE A 126 -6.98 16.87 -7.64
N SER A 127 -6.86 18.15 -7.31
CA SER A 127 -7.35 18.73 -6.07
C SER A 127 -7.89 20.13 -6.37
N TYR A 128 -9.15 20.34 -6.08
CA TYR A 128 -9.84 21.61 -6.23
C TYR A 128 -10.28 22.15 -4.87
N VAL A 129 -9.85 23.33 -4.55
CA VAL A 129 -10.18 24.04 -3.30
C VAL A 129 -10.93 25.31 -3.67
N ALA A 130 -12.15 25.45 -3.19
CA ALA A 130 -13.01 26.59 -3.53
C ALA A 130 -13.63 27.23 -2.27
N PRO A 131 -13.09 28.34 -1.79
CA PRO A 131 -13.80 29.20 -0.87
C PRO A 131 -14.91 29.97 -1.62
N VAL A 132 -16.17 29.65 -1.33
CA VAL A 132 -17.32 30.31 -1.98
C VAL A 132 -17.62 31.64 -1.28
N ASN A 133 -17.64 31.64 0.03
CA ASN A 133 -17.83 32.84 0.86
C ASN A 133 -17.18 32.62 2.24
N LYS A 134 -17.27 33.60 3.14
CA LYS A 134 -16.66 33.52 4.48
C LYS A 134 -17.20 32.39 5.38
N ARG A 135 -18.30 31.78 5.02
CA ARG A 135 -18.96 30.73 5.82
C ARG A 135 -19.02 29.37 5.12
N PHE A 136 -18.84 29.37 3.81
CA PHE A 136 -18.94 28.15 3.02
C PHE A 136 -17.79 28.04 2.03
N GLY A 137 -17.16 26.89 2.03
CA GLY A 137 -16.14 26.48 1.08
C GLY A 137 -16.10 24.97 1.01
N TYR A 138 -15.59 24.44 -0.08
CA TYR A 138 -15.45 23.01 -0.27
C TYR A 138 -14.12 22.65 -0.92
N THR A 139 -13.70 21.41 -0.68
CA THR A 139 -12.54 20.79 -1.30
C THR A 139 -13.00 19.54 -2.01
N LEU A 140 -12.55 19.36 -3.23
CA LEU A 140 -12.81 18.17 -4.03
C LEU A 140 -11.48 17.63 -4.53
N SER A 141 -11.19 16.37 -4.26
CA SER A 141 -9.97 15.72 -4.75
C SER A 141 -10.27 14.31 -5.22
N GLY A 142 -9.49 13.86 -6.17
CA GLY A 142 -9.59 12.52 -6.69
C GLY A 142 -8.37 12.18 -7.51
N GLY A 143 -8.21 10.91 -7.80
CA GLY A 143 -7.11 10.45 -8.63
C GLY A 143 -7.17 8.96 -8.86
N THR A 144 -6.38 8.51 -9.80
CA THR A 144 -6.16 7.10 -10.08
C THR A 144 -4.71 6.88 -10.45
N SER A 145 -4.15 5.80 -9.92
CA SER A 145 -2.81 5.35 -10.27
C SER A 145 -2.76 3.82 -10.23
N GLN A 146 -1.99 3.26 -11.13
CA GLN A 146 -1.70 1.83 -11.14
C GLN A 146 -0.20 1.66 -11.31
N GLN A 147 0.38 0.72 -10.58
CA GLN A 147 1.79 0.40 -10.67
C GLN A 147 1.96 -1.09 -10.92
N TYR A 148 2.84 -1.43 -11.87
CA TYR A 148 3.27 -2.80 -12.08
C TYR A 148 4.27 -3.20 -10.98
N GLN A 149 3.94 -4.26 -10.25
CA GLN A 149 4.81 -4.81 -9.20
C GLN A 149 4.91 -6.33 -9.38
N PRO A 150 5.92 -6.83 -10.11
CA PRO A 150 6.15 -8.25 -10.18
C PRO A 150 6.66 -8.76 -8.83
N THR A 151 6.05 -9.81 -8.35
CA THR A 151 6.50 -10.53 -7.16
C THR A 151 7.02 -11.89 -7.59
N TYR A 152 8.30 -12.14 -7.32
CA TYR A 152 8.92 -13.44 -7.52
C TYR A 152 9.01 -14.14 -6.17
N PHE A 153 8.37 -15.29 -6.09
CA PHE A 153 8.47 -16.10 -4.87
C PHE A 153 8.64 -17.58 -5.24
N VAL A 154 9.32 -18.29 -4.36
CA VAL A 154 9.43 -19.74 -4.44
C VAL A 154 8.66 -20.32 -3.27
N GLN A 155 7.63 -21.07 -3.56
CA GLN A 155 6.83 -21.75 -2.55
C GLN A 155 7.10 -23.25 -2.60
N ALA A 156 7.60 -23.79 -1.51
CA ALA A 156 7.71 -25.24 -1.34
C ALA A 156 6.34 -25.80 -0.97
N ASN A 157 5.75 -26.61 -1.86
CA ASN A 157 4.52 -27.33 -1.59
C ASN A 157 4.86 -28.70 -1.03
N TRP A 158 4.59 -28.91 0.22
CA TRP A 158 4.76 -30.20 0.87
C TRP A 158 3.59 -31.12 0.54
N ARG A 159 3.88 -32.25 -0.06
CA ARG A 159 2.87 -33.28 -0.34
C ARG A 159 3.03 -34.39 0.67
N ALA A 160 1.99 -34.64 1.44
CA ALA A 160 1.93 -35.84 2.26
C ALA A 160 1.72 -37.04 1.32
N VAL A 161 2.59 -38.03 1.40
CA VAL A 161 2.50 -39.27 0.64
C VAL A 161 2.04 -40.34 1.58
N SER A 162 0.79 -40.80 1.37
CA SER A 162 0.24 -41.94 2.11
C SER A 162 0.68 -43.28 1.53
N ALA A 163 1.18 -43.29 0.28
CA ALA A 163 1.76 -44.44 -0.38
C ALA A 163 2.82 -43.99 -1.40
N PRO A 164 3.94 -44.74 -1.56
CA PRO A 164 4.94 -44.37 -2.55
C PRO A 164 4.34 -44.43 -3.95
N THR A 165 4.53 -43.39 -4.72
CA THR A 165 4.13 -43.38 -6.13
C THR A 165 5.36 -43.68 -6.98
N THR A 166 5.24 -44.64 -7.86
CA THR A 166 6.29 -45.02 -8.82
C THR A 166 6.20 -44.27 -10.14
N VAL A 167 5.31 -43.28 -10.19
CA VAL A 167 5.10 -42.51 -11.43
C VAL A 167 6.26 -41.51 -11.58
N ALA A 168 7.06 -41.74 -12.63
CA ALA A 168 8.13 -40.84 -13.00
C ALA A 168 7.57 -39.46 -13.40
N ALA A 169 8.38 -38.41 -13.23
CA ALA A 169 8.04 -37.06 -13.72
C ALA A 169 7.75 -37.13 -15.21
N THR A 170 6.60 -36.61 -15.61
CA THR A 170 6.23 -36.49 -17.03
C THR A 170 6.42 -35.05 -17.47
N ALA A 171 6.51 -34.82 -18.77
CA ALA A 171 6.55 -33.46 -19.35
C ALA A 171 5.33 -32.60 -18.94
N THR A 172 4.21 -33.25 -18.57
CA THR A 172 2.97 -32.58 -18.15
C THR A 172 2.96 -32.24 -16.65
N THR A 173 3.52 -33.14 -15.81
CA THR A 173 3.52 -32.95 -14.37
C THR A 173 4.76 -32.18 -13.86
N GLY A 174 5.87 -32.31 -14.58
CA GLY A 174 7.13 -31.60 -14.22
C GLY A 174 7.77 -32.04 -12.90
N PHE A 175 7.15 -32.99 -12.16
CA PHE A 175 7.60 -33.39 -10.84
C PHE A 175 8.09 -34.82 -10.81
N PRO A 176 9.22 -35.12 -10.18
CA PRO A 176 9.70 -36.46 -9.96
C PRO A 176 8.74 -37.23 -9.04
N ALA A 177 8.83 -38.56 -9.07
CA ALA A 177 8.06 -39.43 -8.22
C ALA A 177 8.38 -39.16 -6.74
N THR A 178 7.35 -39.07 -5.91
CA THR A 178 7.51 -38.98 -4.46
C THR A 178 7.67 -40.37 -3.87
N THR A 179 8.55 -40.55 -2.89
CA THR A 179 8.79 -41.77 -2.13
C THR A 179 8.60 -41.49 -0.65
N PHE A 180 8.55 -42.56 0.19
CA PHE A 180 8.50 -42.37 1.63
C PHE A 180 9.75 -41.65 2.18
N ASP A 181 10.91 -41.86 1.55
CA ASP A 181 12.16 -41.19 1.95
C ASP A 181 12.23 -39.73 1.46
N LYS A 182 11.47 -39.44 0.39
CA LYS A 182 11.34 -38.09 -0.20
C LYS A 182 9.89 -37.77 -0.45
N PRO A 183 9.12 -37.50 0.60
CA PRO A 183 7.66 -37.27 0.51
C PRO A 183 7.30 -35.87 -0.03
N TYR A 184 8.29 -35.09 -0.39
CA TYR A 184 8.14 -33.70 -0.83
C TYR A 184 8.88 -33.45 -2.14
N LEU A 185 8.42 -32.47 -2.84
CA LEU A 185 9.06 -31.92 -4.04
C LEU A 185 9.08 -30.42 -3.95
#